data_c83b1d37b08820ee12223e83a2c4dabf
#
_entry.id   c83b1d37b08820ee12223e83a2c4dabf
#
_cell.length_a   1.000
_cell.length_b   1.000
_cell.length_c   1.000
_cell.angle_alpha   90.00
_cell.angle_beta   90.00
_cell.angle_gamma   90.00
#
_symmetry.space_group_name_H-M   'P 1'
#
loop_
_entity.id
_entity.type
_entity.pdbx_description
1 polymer ?
#
loop_
_entity_poly.entity_id
_entity_poly.type
_entity_poly.pdbx_seq_one_letter_code
_entity_poly.pdbx_strand_id
1 'polypeptide(L)' 'MVLKETERTAIENLRTQEKSCIEKYQKYAQQAIDPELKNLFEQLHKKEQTHYDSLTQVLDGTVPSSDCNDSDGRDYEPRA' A
#
# COMPACT_ATOMS: atom_id res chain seq x y z
N MET A 1 -17.07 -11.54 2.78
CA MET A 1 -16.30 -11.30 4.02
C MET A 1 -17.04 -10.31 4.89
N VAL A 2 -17.18 -10.63 6.15
CA VAL A 2 -17.90 -9.74 7.07
C VAL A 2 -16.89 -9.25 8.11
N LEU A 3 -16.78 -7.95 8.23
CA LEU A 3 -15.85 -7.36 9.17
C LEU A 3 -16.55 -6.93 10.45
N LYS A 4 -15.89 -7.17 11.58
CA LYS A 4 -16.35 -6.61 12.83
C LYS A 4 -16.07 -5.12 12.79
N GLU A 5 -16.77 -4.37 13.62
CA GLU A 5 -16.61 -2.94 13.62
C GLU A 5 -15.19 -2.52 13.95
N THR A 6 -14.54 -3.19 14.88
CA THR A 6 -13.17 -2.86 15.21
C THR A 6 -12.23 -3.16 14.06
N GLU A 7 -12.52 -4.22 13.31
CA GLU A 7 -11.72 -4.56 12.16
C GLU A 7 -11.89 -3.52 11.05
N ARG A 8 -13.13 -3.10 10.83
CA ARG A 8 -13.42 -2.09 9.82
C ARG A 8 -12.69 -0.78 10.15
N THR A 9 -12.73 -0.38 11.40
CA THR A 9 -12.05 0.85 11.82
C THR A 9 -10.55 0.75 11.60
N ALA A 10 -9.97 -0.41 11.91
CA ALA A 10 -8.54 -0.60 11.70
C ALA A 10 -8.18 -0.52 10.22
N ILE A 11 -9.00 -1.12 9.36
CA ILE A 11 -8.74 -1.08 7.92
C ILE A 11 -8.88 0.35 7.39
N GLU A 12 -9.87 1.09 7.88
CA GLU A 12 -10.05 2.47 7.45
C GLU A 12 -8.84 3.32 7.84
N ASN A 13 -8.32 3.10 9.04
CA ASN A 13 -7.16 3.84 9.49
C ASN A 13 -5.92 3.49 8.68
N LEU A 14 -5.74 2.21 8.36
CA LEU A 14 -4.64 1.80 7.53
C LEU A 14 -4.74 2.42 6.14
N ARG A 15 -5.95 2.47 5.59
CA ARG A 15 -6.14 3.06 4.27
C ARG A 15 -5.79 4.54 4.26
N THR A 16 -6.15 5.24 5.33
CA THR A 16 -5.80 6.64 5.45
C THR A 16 -4.28 6.84 5.49
N GLN A 17 -3.59 5.96 6.22
CA GLN A 17 -2.14 6.03 6.29
C GLN A 17 -1.50 5.74 4.94
N GLU A 18 -2.04 4.77 4.20
CA GLU A 18 -1.51 4.43 2.88
C GLU A 18 -1.68 5.61 1.93
N LYS A 19 -2.81 6.31 2.01
CA LYS A 19 -3.03 7.45 1.16
C LYS A 19 -1.99 8.55 1.42
N SER A 20 -1.66 8.75 2.67
CA SER A 20 -0.65 9.72 3.05
C SER A 20 0.70 9.34 2.45
N CYS A 21 1.04 8.05 2.49
CA CYS A 21 2.28 7.56 1.92
C CYS A 21 2.30 7.71 0.40
N ILE A 22 1.18 7.43 -0.25
CA ILE A 22 1.07 7.58 -1.69
C ILE A 22 1.42 9.01 -2.09
N GLU A 23 0.83 9.97 -1.40
CA GLU A 23 1.05 11.37 -1.72
C GLU A 23 2.47 11.78 -1.44
N LYS A 24 3.04 11.27 -0.37
CA LYS A 24 4.40 11.60 0.03
C LYS A 24 5.40 11.07 -1.00
N TYR A 25 5.27 9.81 -1.39
CA TYR A 25 6.21 9.24 -2.34
C TYR A 25 6.07 9.86 -3.73
N GLN A 26 4.85 10.25 -4.09
CA GLN A 26 4.66 10.93 -5.35
C GLN A 26 5.40 12.26 -5.36
N LYS A 27 5.30 12.99 -4.26
CA LYS A 27 5.98 14.27 -4.13
C LYS A 27 7.49 14.10 -4.16
N TYR A 28 8.00 13.10 -3.45
CA TYR A 28 9.43 12.83 -3.42
C TYR A 28 9.93 12.44 -4.82
N ALA A 29 9.15 11.67 -5.56
CA ALA A 29 9.54 11.29 -6.91
C ALA A 29 9.66 12.52 -7.80
N GLN A 30 8.77 13.49 -7.60
CA GLN A 30 8.82 14.71 -8.39
C GLN A 30 10.01 15.59 -8.01
N GLN A 31 10.42 15.55 -6.76
CA GLN A 31 11.49 16.38 -6.28
C GLN A 31 12.87 15.77 -6.45
N ALA A 32 12.96 14.48 -6.61
CA ALA A 32 14.24 13.79 -6.67
C ALA A 32 14.97 14.16 -7.97
N ILE A 33 16.24 14.44 -7.86
CA ILE A 33 17.06 14.75 -9.00
C ILE A 33 17.77 13.52 -9.51
N ASP A 34 18.21 12.67 -8.59
CA ASP A 34 18.89 11.44 -8.94
C ASP A 34 17.90 10.48 -9.60
N PRO A 35 18.16 10.00 -10.82
CA PRO A 35 17.21 9.14 -11.53
C PRO A 35 16.92 7.84 -10.81
N GLU A 36 17.90 7.26 -10.13
CA GLU A 36 17.68 6.01 -9.40
C GLU A 36 16.77 6.25 -8.22
N LEU A 37 16.97 7.33 -7.52
CA LEU A 37 16.15 7.67 -6.39
C LEU A 37 14.74 7.99 -6.82
N LYS A 38 14.60 8.72 -7.92
CA LYS A 38 13.29 9.04 -8.46
C LYS A 38 12.54 7.76 -8.80
N ASN A 39 13.22 6.81 -9.44
CA ASN A 39 12.61 5.55 -9.81
C ASN A 39 12.19 4.76 -8.58
N LEU A 40 12.99 4.78 -7.52
CA LEU A 40 12.65 4.11 -6.28
C LEU A 40 11.38 4.68 -5.68
N PHE A 41 11.26 6.00 -5.63
CA PHE A 41 10.06 6.62 -5.09
C PHE A 41 8.84 6.31 -5.94
N GLU A 42 9.00 6.21 -7.24
CA GLU A 42 7.89 5.85 -8.11
C GLU A 42 7.43 4.41 -7.86
N GLN A 43 8.38 3.52 -7.61
CA GLN A 43 8.02 2.14 -7.30
C GLN A 43 7.32 2.03 -5.95
N LEU A 44 7.80 2.77 -4.97
CA LEU A 44 7.16 2.79 -3.66
C LEU A 44 5.75 3.36 -3.75
N HIS A 45 5.59 4.39 -4.56
CA HIS A 45 4.28 4.99 -4.78
C HIS A 45 3.30 3.95 -5.34
N LYS A 46 3.74 3.18 -6.32
CA LYS A 46 2.88 2.16 -6.92
C LYS A 46 2.52 1.06 -5.94
N LYS A 47 3.47 0.64 -5.11
CA LYS A 47 3.18 -0.38 -4.11
C LYS A 47 2.17 0.09 -3.10
N GLU A 48 2.31 1.33 -2.65
CA GLU A 48 1.36 1.86 -1.68
C GLU A 48 -0.02 2.02 -2.31
N GLN A 49 -0.08 2.35 -3.59
CA GLN A 49 -1.35 2.43 -4.29
C GLN A 49 -2.03 1.07 -4.34
N THR A 50 -1.27 0.03 -4.57
CA THR A 50 -1.80 -1.33 -4.58
C THR A 50 -2.35 -1.72 -3.22
N HIS A 51 -1.63 -1.36 -2.15
CA HIS A 51 -2.10 -1.63 -0.80
C HIS A 51 -3.39 -0.87 -0.51
N TYR A 52 -3.45 0.37 -0.93
CA TYR A 52 -4.65 1.20 -0.72
C TYR A 52 -5.84 0.55 -1.41
N ASP A 53 -5.63 0.09 -2.64
CA ASP A 53 -6.71 -0.53 -3.41
C ASP A 53 -7.16 -1.84 -2.74
N SER A 54 -6.22 -2.61 -2.21
CA SER A 54 -6.57 -3.85 -1.52
C SER A 54 -7.39 -3.57 -0.26
N LEU A 55 -7.00 -2.53 0.48
CA LEU A 55 -7.75 -2.17 1.69
C LEU A 55 -9.15 -1.71 1.33
N THR A 56 -9.29 -1.00 0.22
CA THR A 56 -10.60 -0.57 -0.24
C THR A 56 -11.47 -1.78 -0.58
N GLN A 57 -10.88 -2.78 -1.23
CA GLN A 57 -11.62 -4.00 -1.56
C GLN A 57 -12.08 -4.73 -0.30
N VAL A 58 -11.24 -4.78 0.71
CA VAL A 58 -11.60 -5.42 1.97
C VAL A 58 -12.79 -4.69 2.59
N LEU A 59 -12.78 -3.36 2.57
CA LEU A 59 -13.88 -2.59 3.14
C LEU A 59 -15.18 -2.82 2.36
N ASP A 60 -15.07 -3.11 1.08
CA ASP A 60 -16.24 -3.40 0.26
C ASP A 60 -16.69 -4.86 0.40
N GLY A 61 -15.99 -5.64 1.19
CA GLY A 61 -16.37 -7.03 1.40
C GLY A 61 -15.78 -8.00 0.40
N THR A 62 -14.84 -7.55 -0.41
CA THR A 62 -14.22 -8.37 -1.44
C THR A 62 -12.87 -8.86 -0.95
N VAL A 63 -12.54 -10.08 -1.25
CA VAL A 63 -11.22 -10.61 -0.88
C VAL A 63 -10.23 -10.12 -1.93
N PRO A 64 -9.16 -9.43 -1.51
CA PRO A 64 -8.20 -8.89 -2.46
C PRO A 64 -7.46 -9.98 -3.21
N SER A 65 -7.00 -9.62 -4.38
CA SER A 65 -6.20 -10.52 -5.17
C SER A 65 -4.88 -10.79 -4.46
N SER A 66 -4.39 -11.98 -4.55
CA SER A 66 -3.13 -12.33 -3.92
C SER A 66 -1.95 -11.66 -4.60
N ASP A 67 -2.15 -11.13 -5.78
CA ASP A 67 -1.06 -10.48 -6.48
C ASP A 67 -0.56 -9.29 -5.74
N CYS A 68 -1.39 -8.68 -4.98
CA CYS A 68 -1.00 -7.48 -4.36
C CYS A 68 0.08 -7.64 -3.39
N ASN A 69 0.19 -8.76 -2.76
CA ASN A 69 1.12 -8.84 -1.68
C ASN A 69 2.11 -9.91 -1.81
N ASP A 70 2.07 -10.64 -2.88
CA ASP A 70 2.82 -11.81 -2.89
C ASP A 70 4.27 -11.59 -2.84
N SER A 71 4.81 -10.95 -3.75
CA SER A 71 6.23 -10.87 -3.79
C SER A 71 6.76 -10.07 -2.67
N ASP A 72 6.07 -9.05 -2.32
CA ASP A 72 6.58 -8.22 -1.30
C ASP A 72 6.62 -8.89 0.00
N GLY A 73 5.58 -9.46 0.40
CA GLY A 73 5.48 -10.02 1.68
C GLY A 73 6.45 -11.09 1.88
N ARG A 74 6.72 -11.82 0.82
CA ARG A 74 7.55 -12.83 0.95
C ARG A 74 8.88 -12.43 1.01
N ASP A 75 9.25 -11.55 0.21
CA ASP A 75 10.51 -11.15 0.20
C ASP A 75 10.98 -10.73 1.46
N TYR A 76 10.17 -10.23 2.18
CA TYR A 76 10.62 -9.69 3.20
C TYR A 76 10.47 -10.29 4.42
N GLU A 77 9.76 -11.09 4.54
CA GLU A 77 9.59 -11.64 5.57
C GLU A 77 10.55 -12.31 6.05
N PRO A 78 11.09 -12.43 6.04
CA PRO A 78 11.84 -13.01 6.48
C PRO A 78 12.44 -13.23 7.40
N ARG A 79 12.40 -13.36 7.56
CA ARG A 79 12.94 -13.62 8.16
C ARG A 79 13.27 -13.45 9.14
N ALA A 80 12.91 -13.33 9.30
CA ALA A 80 13.14 -13.17 10.32
C ALA A 80 13.52 -13.38 11.10
#